data_f2a9768f78861aefeda51bf70b39d885
#
_entry.id   f2a9768f78861aefeda51bf70b39d885
#
_cell.length_a   1.000
_cell.length_b   1.000
_cell.length_c   1.000
_cell.angle_alpha   90.00
_cell.angle_beta   90.00
_cell.angle_gamma   90.00
#
_symmetry.space_group_name_H-M   'P 1'
#
loop_
_entity.id
_entity.type
_entity.pdbx_description
1 polymer ?
#
loop_
_entity_poly.entity_id
_entity_poly.type
_entity_poly.pdbx_seq_one_letter_code
_entity_poly.pdbx_strand_id
1 'polypeptide(L)'
;YTVMGLTAGFVQTVMGETNTKWETVKMFNVGVDLTAFNNRLTFNGDFYIKTTSDMLVGADWTKLAGSGSMPMVNIGNMKNTGIDVTLGWRDKIGQVGYNVSLTASWYKNKVTQLGSGSLFTGDNRIGSESSITTVGQPIGMFYGYVVDGIYQNEEQVINGPTPFGVADGAVRDVAKTWVGNYIYKDLNNDGKIDVNYRTYICNPHPDLTGGINIGLTWKNFDLGTYMYYSIGNDILKAYEAHTMWGMIGFAYSYDRLNRAWHPTQNPTGDLPLFVGTEGGTNVMTNSKYVEKGSYLRMQTLTLGYTLPKKFTNKLTLSKIRVYAQLGNVFTLTSYSGLDPEVTSFGNDRRTGVDYGNYGVPRQYLFGVNVDF
;
A
#
# COMPACT_ATOMS: atom_id res chain seq x y z
N TYR A 1 21.64 36.42 -19.13
CA TYR A 1 21.65 37.34 -20.27
C TYR A 1 20.51 38.32 -20.08
N THR A 2 20.82 39.59 -19.74
CA THR A 2 19.84 40.64 -19.63
C THR A 2 19.63 41.20 -21.06
N VAL A 3 18.51 40.84 -21.67
CA VAL A 3 18.09 41.47 -22.90
C VAL A 3 17.45 42.81 -22.53
N MET A 4 18.03 43.90 -22.95
CA MET A 4 17.43 45.25 -22.88
C MET A 4 16.19 45.26 -23.77
N GLY A 5 15.05 45.24 -23.14
CA GLY A 5 13.71 45.23 -23.73
C GLY A 5 12.86 44.17 -23.05
N LEU A 6 12.10 44.54 -22.01
CA LEU A 6 11.12 43.69 -21.36
C LEU A 6 9.98 43.38 -22.34
N THR A 7 10.17 42.35 -23.17
CA THR A 7 9.05 41.67 -23.80
C THR A 7 8.62 40.57 -22.83
N ALA A 8 7.39 40.66 -22.36
CA ALA A 8 6.78 39.58 -21.60
C ALA A 8 6.75 38.32 -22.50
N GLY A 9 7.64 37.38 -22.23
CA GLY A 9 7.65 36.09 -22.90
C GLY A 9 6.55 35.19 -22.29
N PHE A 10 5.70 34.64 -23.11
CA PHE A 10 4.75 33.60 -22.72
C PHE A 10 5.43 32.22 -22.95
N VAL A 11 5.47 31.39 -21.92
CA VAL A 11 5.88 30.01 -22.04
C VAL A 11 4.64 29.14 -21.86
N GLN A 12 4.38 28.25 -22.79
CA GLN A 12 3.32 27.29 -22.65
C GLN A 12 3.72 26.28 -21.54
N THR A 13 3.02 26.29 -20.42
CA THR A 13 3.30 25.42 -19.27
C THR A 13 2.54 24.11 -19.31
N VAL A 14 1.40 24.08 -20.01
CA VAL A 14 0.57 22.88 -20.18
C VAL A 14 0.03 22.85 -21.60
N MET A 15 0.09 21.68 -22.24
CA MET A 15 -0.59 21.47 -23.51
C MET A 15 -2.07 21.18 -23.23
N GLY A 16 -2.97 21.95 -23.84
CA GLY A 16 -4.41 21.72 -23.76
C GLY A 16 -4.84 20.59 -24.69
N GLU A 17 -5.79 19.77 -24.23
CA GLU A 17 -6.50 18.79 -25.04
C GLU A 17 -7.93 19.25 -25.28
N THR A 18 -8.33 19.37 -26.54
CA THR A 18 -9.65 19.89 -26.93
C THR A 18 -10.77 18.85 -26.83
N ASN A 19 -10.42 17.55 -26.78
CA ASN A 19 -11.37 16.45 -26.78
C ASN A 19 -11.54 15.81 -25.39
N THR A 20 -11.16 16.51 -24.31
CA THR A 20 -11.31 16.01 -22.94
C THR A 20 -12.77 15.76 -22.61
N LYS A 21 -13.07 14.55 -22.11
CA LYS A 21 -14.40 14.09 -21.69
C LYS A 21 -14.39 13.78 -20.20
N TRP A 22 -15.58 13.69 -19.62
CA TRP A 22 -15.76 13.17 -18.27
C TRP A 22 -15.52 11.66 -18.24
N GLU A 23 -14.91 11.19 -17.17
CA GLU A 23 -14.84 9.76 -16.88
C GLU A 23 -16.24 9.19 -16.69
N THR A 24 -16.50 8.03 -17.26
CA THR A 24 -17.80 7.36 -17.19
C THR A 24 -17.69 6.08 -16.37
N VAL A 25 -18.53 5.95 -15.37
CA VAL A 25 -18.63 4.72 -14.56
C VAL A 25 -19.93 4.01 -14.89
N LYS A 26 -19.81 2.74 -15.30
CA LYS A 26 -20.94 1.81 -15.48
C LYS A 26 -20.81 0.69 -14.46
N MET A 27 -21.91 0.41 -13.76
CA MET A 27 -21.94 -0.64 -12.74
C MET A 27 -23.12 -1.58 -12.98
N PHE A 28 -22.85 -2.87 -12.96
CA PHE A 28 -23.83 -3.95 -12.87
C PHE A 28 -23.68 -4.55 -11.48
N ASN A 29 -24.80 -4.68 -10.76
CA ASN A 29 -24.85 -5.26 -9.42
C ASN A 29 -26.05 -6.22 -9.33
N VAL A 30 -25.83 -7.36 -8.67
CA VAL A 30 -26.88 -8.30 -8.27
C VAL A 30 -26.65 -8.67 -6.83
N GLY A 31 -27.67 -8.44 -5.99
CA GLY A 31 -27.59 -8.69 -4.55
C GLY A 31 -28.71 -9.60 -4.05
N VAL A 32 -28.45 -10.22 -2.91
CA VAL A 32 -29.39 -11.02 -2.14
C VAL A 32 -29.39 -10.57 -0.70
N ASP A 33 -30.57 -10.18 -0.20
CA ASP A 33 -30.81 -9.84 1.19
C ASP A 33 -31.67 -10.93 1.82
N LEU A 34 -31.19 -11.54 2.90
CA LEU A 34 -31.90 -12.58 3.63
C LEU A 34 -31.96 -12.25 5.11
N THR A 35 -33.13 -12.38 5.68
CA THR A 35 -33.35 -12.35 7.12
C THR A 35 -34.06 -13.62 7.55
N ALA A 36 -33.52 -14.33 8.54
CA ALA A 36 -34.03 -15.63 8.98
C ALA A 36 -34.01 -15.78 10.51
N PHE A 37 -34.58 -16.88 11.02
CA PHE A 37 -34.63 -17.25 12.44
C PHE A 37 -35.20 -16.14 13.34
N ASN A 38 -36.37 -15.59 12.98
CA ASN A 38 -37.00 -14.48 13.71
C ASN A 38 -36.05 -13.26 13.84
N ASN A 39 -35.47 -12.85 12.73
CA ASN A 39 -34.51 -11.72 12.65
C ASN A 39 -33.23 -11.91 13.45
N ARG A 40 -32.80 -13.14 13.77
CA ARG A 40 -31.54 -13.41 14.41
C ARG A 40 -30.39 -13.42 13.40
N LEU A 41 -30.61 -14.01 12.22
CA LEU A 41 -29.65 -14.06 11.11
C LEU A 41 -29.98 -12.96 10.10
N THR A 42 -28.99 -12.20 9.70
CA THR A 42 -29.02 -11.31 8.55
C THR A 42 -27.88 -11.67 7.61
N PHE A 43 -28.16 -11.77 6.32
CA PHE A 43 -27.19 -12.00 5.27
C PHE A 43 -27.48 -11.03 4.13
N ASN A 44 -26.43 -10.30 3.69
CA ASN A 44 -26.45 -9.49 2.49
C ASN A 44 -25.25 -9.91 1.65
N GLY A 45 -25.47 -10.19 0.38
CA GLY A 45 -24.42 -10.58 -0.55
C GLY A 45 -24.62 -9.89 -1.88
N ASP A 46 -23.62 -9.19 -2.36
CA ASP A 46 -23.62 -8.43 -3.60
C ASP A 46 -22.49 -8.89 -4.52
N PHE A 47 -22.82 -9.19 -5.75
CA PHE A 47 -21.85 -9.35 -6.83
C PHE A 47 -21.90 -8.14 -7.74
N TYR A 48 -20.77 -7.55 -8.06
CA TYR A 48 -20.70 -6.37 -8.93
C TYR A 48 -19.62 -6.44 -9.99
N ILE A 49 -19.89 -5.77 -11.11
CA ILE A 49 -18.93 -5.43 -12.15
C ILE A 49 -18.99 -3.92 -12.36
N LYS A 50 -17.90 -3.23 -12.04
CA LYS A 50 -17.75 -1.78 -12.23
C LYS A 50 -16.72 -1.52 -13.33
N THR A 51 -17.13 -0.86 -14.41
CA THR A 51 -16.23 -0.43 -15.50
C THR A 51 -16.12 1.08 -15.47
N THR A 52 -14.89 1.58 -15.35
CA THR A 52 -14.55 2.99 -15.52
C THR A 52 -13.94 3.16 -16.91
N SER A 53 -14.52 4.02 -17.72
CA SER A 53 -14.08 4.32 -19.08
C SER A 53 -13.68 5.79 -19.21
N ASP A 54 -12.87 6.09 -20.21
CA ASP A 54 -12.39 7.43 -20.50
C ASP A 54 -11.61 8.06 -19.33
N MET A 55 -10.87 7.25 -18.56
CA MET A 55 -10.05 7.75 -17.46
C MET A 55 -9.00 8.72 -17.98
N LEU A 56 -8.85 9.85 -17.29
CA LEU A 56 -7.84 10.86 -17.60
C LEU A 56 -6.46 10.36 -17.18
N VAL A 57 -5.58 10.22 -18.16
CA VAL A 57 -4.20 9.77 -17.97
C VAL A 57 -3.26 10.74 -18.65
N GLY A 58 -2.12 11.07 -18.05
CA GLY A 58 -1.08 11.86 -18.70
C GLY A 58 -0.59 11.15 -19.96
N ALA A 59 -0.67 11.82 -21.10
CA ALA A 59 -0.16 11.29 -22.36
C ALA A 59 1.37 11.29 -22.35
N ASP A 60 1.98 10.17 -22.74
CA ASP A 60 3.42 10.11 -22.94
C ASP A 60 3.78 10.70 -24.30
N TRP A 61 4.06 12.01 -24.29
CA TRP A 61 4.47 12.72 -25.51
C TRP A 61 5.99 12.80 -25.55
N THR A 62 6.53 12.63 -26.72
CA THR A 62 7.99 12.72 -26.92
C THR A 62 8.54 14.07 -26.47
N LYS A 63 9.78 14.10 -26.01
CA LYS A 63 10.52 15.31 -25.53
C LYS A 63 10.59 16.47 -26.52
N LEU A 64 10.01 16.33 -27.72
CA LEU A 64 9.86 17.37 -28.74
C LEU A 64 8.87 18.49 -28.35
N ALA A 65 8.02 18.26 -27.34
CA ALA A 65 7.03 19.23 -26.86
C ALA A 65 7.61 20.32 -25.92
N GLY A 66 8.93 20.33 -25.68
CA GLY A 66 9.58 21.29 -24.78
C GLY A 66 9.37 20.96 -23.30
N SER A 67 9.41 21.97 -22.42
CA SER A 67 9.32 21.83 -20.96
C SER A 67 7.88 21.88 -20.41
N GLY A 68 6.86 21.86 -21.24
CA GLY A 68 5.45 21.88 -20.82
C GLY A 68 5.02 20.59 -20.13
N SER A 69 4.08 20.69 -19.18
CA SER A 69 3.45 19.51 -18.57
C SER A 69 2.63 18.74 -19.61
N MET A 70 2.63 17.41 -19.48
CA MET A 70 1.88 16.53 -20.38
C MET A 70 0.38 16.79 -20.31
N PRO A 71 -0.35 16.77 -21.45
CA PRO A 71 -1.79 16.90 -21.44
C PRO A 71 -2.42 15.64 -20.80
N MET A 72 -3.52 15.86 -20.08
CA MET A 72 -4.37 14.78 -19.61
C MET A 72 -5.35 14.38 -20.71
N VAL A 73 -5.35 13.11 -21.09
CA VAL A 73 -6.18 12.58 -22.18
C VAL A 73 -7.01 11.38 -21.70
N ASN A 74 -8.19 11.18 -22.30
CA ASN A 74 -9.12 10.11 -21.97
C ASN A 74 -8.73 8.80 -22.67
N ILE A 75 -7.74 8.10 -22.18
CA ILE A 75 -7.17 6.91 -22.84
C ILE A 75 -7.10 5.66 -21.97
N GLY A 76 -7.63 5.74 -20.76
CA GLY A 76 -7.62 4.63 -19.80
C GLY A 76 -9.00 4.03 -19.58
N ASN A 77 -9.07 2.69 -19.52
CA ASN A 77 -10.24 1.96 -19.07
C ASN A 77 -9.84 0.93 -18.01
N MET A 78 -10.69 0.76 -17.00
CA MET A 78 -10.45 -0.16 -15.88
C MET A 78 -11.73 -0.90 -15.53
N LYS A 79 -11.59 -2.15 -15.13
CA LYS A 79 -12.67 -3.01 -14.67
C LYS A 79 -12.39 -3.51 -13.26
N ASN A 80 -13.35 -3.36 -12.36
CA ASN A 80 -13.36 -3.98 -11.05
C ASN A 80 -14.49 -5.01 -11.01
N THR A 81 -14.19 -6.22 -10.57
CA THR A 81 -15.19 -7.26 -10.34
C THR A 81 -15.04 -7.74 -8.91
N GLY A 82 -16.13 -7.77 -8.15
CA GLY A 82 -16.05 -8.09 -6.73
C GLY A 82 -17.31 -8.71 -6.17
N ILE A 83 -17.15 -9.18 -4.94
CA ILE A 83 -18.22 -9.74 -4.11
C ILE A 83 -18.09 -9.10 -2.73
N ASP A 84 -19.19 -8.53 -2.25
CA ASP A 84 -19.33 -7.99 -0.90
C ASP A 84 -20.32 -8.85 -0.12
N VAL A 85 -19.95 -9.26 1.09
CA VAL A 85 -20.78 -10.10 1.95
C VAL A 85 -20.87 -9.47 3.34
N THR A 86 -22.09 -9.42 3.89
CA THR A 86 -22.32 -9.11 5.30
C THR A 86 -23.11 -10.23 5.93
N LEU A 87 -22.61 -10.79 7.04
CA LEU A 87 -23.26 -11.81 7.83
C LEU A 87 -23.42 -11.31 9.26
N GLY A 88 -24.64 -11.24 9.74
CA GLY A 88 -24.97 -10.80 11.10
C GLY A 88 -25.73 -11.86 11.87
N TRP A 89 -25.38 -12.03 13.14
CA TRP A 89 -26.13 -12.85 14.08
C TRP A 89 -26.36 -12.12 15.38
N ARG A 90 -27.62 -12.12 15.88
CA ARG A 90 -27.99 -11.56 17.17
C ARG A 90 -28.88 -12.51 17.95
N ASP A 91 -28.58 -12.68 19.25
CA ASP A 91 -29.40 -13.53 20.12
C ASP A 91 -29.17 -13.16 21.60
N LYS A 92 -29.80 -13.91 22.49
CA LYS A 92 -29.66 -13.80 23.95
C LYS A 92 -29.42 -15.17 24.57
N ILE A 93 -28.48 -15.23 25.50
CA ILE A 93 -28.23 -16.40 26.35
C ILE A 93 -28.45 -15.97 27.80
N GLY A 94 -29.59 -16.34 28.37
CA GLY A 94 -30.00 -15.84 29.68
C GLY A 94 -30.15 -14.33 29.72
N GLN A 95 -29.32 -13.65 30.51
CA GLN A 95 -29.30 -12.19 30.63
C GLN A 95 -28.30 -11.49 29.69
N VAL A 96 -27.51 -12.26 28.95
CA VAL A 96 -26.50 -11.74 28.03
C VAL A 96 -27.09 -11.66 26.63
N GLY A 97 -27.26 -10.43 26.11
CA GLY A 97 -27.54 -10.20 24.71
C GLY A 97 -26.21 -10.08 23.94
N TYR A 98 -26.15 -10.65 22.75
CA TYR A 98 -24.98 -10.50 21.88
C TYR A 98 -25.36 -10.30 20.42
N ASN A 99 -24.51 -9.59 19.72
CA ASN A 99 -24.57 -9.45 18.27
C ASN A 99 -23.16 -9.55 17.71
N VAL A 100 -23.03 -10.30 16.62
CA VAL A 100 -21.79 -10.42 15.85
C VAL A 100 -22.12 -10.12 14.40
N SER A 101 -21.33 -9.28 13.76
CA SER A 101 -21.44 -9.01 12.33
C SER A 101 -20.05 -9.11 11.70
N LEU A 102 -20.00 -9.86 10.60
CA LEU A 102 -18.83 -10.00 9.74
C LEU A 102 -19.13 -9.36 8.40
N THR A 103 -18.26 -8.47 7.94
CA THR A 103 -18.25 -7.98 6.56
C THR A 103 -17.00 -8.48 5.85
N ALA A 104 -17.13 -8.85 4.58
CA ALA A 104 -16.04 -9.31 3.75
C ALA A 104 -16.22 -8.76 2.33
N SER A 105 -15.17 -8.18 1.78
CA SER A 105 -15.11 -7.65 0.42
C SER A 105 -13.93 -8.26 -0.31
N TRP A 106 -14.20 -8.93 -1.40
CA TRP A 106 -13.21 -9.46 -2.32
C TRP A 106 -13.39 -8.78 -3.68
N TYR A 107 -12.31 -8.27 -4.26
CA TYR A 107 -12.37 -7.70 -5.59
C TYR A 107 -11.10 -7.94 -6.40
N LYS A 108 -11.23 -7.92 -7.72
CA LYS A 108 -10.14 -7.89 -8.68
C LYS A 108 -10.22 -6.64 -9.53
N ASN A 109 -9.13 -5.90 -9.51
CA ASN A 109 -8.90 -4.76 -10.38
C ASN A 109 -8.16 -5.19 -11.63
N LYS A 110 -8.55 -4.67 -12.80
CA LYS A 110 -7.87 -4.93 -14.07
C LYS A 110 -7.96 -3.73 -14.97
N VAL A 111 -6.82 -3.24 -15.42
CA VAL A 111 -6.72 -2.25 -16.49
C VAL A 111 -7.03 -2.94 -17.82
N THR A 112 -7.98 -2.43 -18.57
CA THR A 112 -8.44 -3.03 -19.82
C THR A 112 -7.93 -2.30 -21.06
N GLN A 113 -7.60 -1.01 -20.92
CA GLN A 113 -7.05 -0.18 -21.99
C GLN A 113 -6.17 0.93 -21.42
N LEU A 114 -5.07 1.22 -22.12
CA LEU A 114 -4.20 2.38 -21.94
C LEU A 114 -3.74 2.85 -23.29
N GLY A 115 -3.77 4.16 -23.56
CA GLY A 115 -3.40 4.71 -24.86
C GLY A 115 -1.90 4.64 -25.16
N SER A 116 -1.05 4.68 -24.13
CA SER A 116 0.42 4.68 -24.24
C SER A 116 1.07 3.32 -23.91
N GLY A 117 0.29 2.26 -23.76
CA GLY A 117 0.79 0.91 -23.44
C GLY A 117 1.10 0.68 -21.96
N SER A 118 1.99 1.44 -21.35
CA SER A 118 2.37 1.29 -19.95
C SER A 118 2.57 2.65 -19.29
N LEU A 119 2.18 2.77 -18.01
CA LEU A 119 2.40 3.95 -17.20
C LEU A 119 3.30 3.60 -16.02
N PHE A 120 4.51 4.12 -16.03
CA PHE A 120 5.41 4.04 -14.89
C PHE A 120 5.08 5.14 -13.88
N THR A 121 5.15 4.80 -12.60
CA THR A 121 5.09 5.79 -11.52
C THR A 121 6.45 5.83 -10.86
N GLY A 122 7.21 6.86 -11.19
CA GLY A 122 8.52 7.13 -10.62
C GLY A 122 8.40 7.58 -9.18
N ASP A 123 9.38 7.19 -8.39
CA ASP A 123 9.65 7.78 -7.09
C ASP A 123 11.13 8.13 -7.02
N ASN A 124 11.42 9.44 -7.01
CA ASN A 124 12.80 9.93 -6.92
C ASN A 124 13.50 9.51 -5.61
N ARG A 125 12.74 9.02 -4.63
CA ARG A 125 13.28 8.62 -3.33
C ARG A 125 14.01 7.28 -3.37
N ILE A 126 13.60 6.38 -4.27
CA ILE A 126 14.23 5.05 -4.41
C ILE A 126 14.99 4.88 -5.73
N GLY A 127 15.37 5.99 -6.35
CA GLY A 127 16.25 6.01 -7.53
C GLY A 127 15.65 5.43 -8.83
N SER A 128 14.43 4.91 -8.79
CA SER A 128 13.75 4.32 -9.95
C SER A 128 12.22 4.34 -9.77
N GLU A 129 11.49 4.03 -10.84
CA GLU A 129 10.04 3.85 -10.76
C GLU A 129 9.69 2.70 -9.82
N SER A 130 8.72 2.93 -8.92
CA SER A 130 8.30 1.98 -7.90
C SER A 130 7.15 1.09 -8.33
N SER A 131 6.32 1.57 -9.28
CA SER A 131 5.14 0.85 -9.74
C SER A 131 4.90 1.04 -11.23
N ILE A 132 4.16 0.11 -11.80
CA ILE A 132 3.76 0.12 -13.21
C ILE A 132 2.25 -0.14 -13.32
N THR A 133 1.61 0.52 -14.26
CA THR A 133 0.24 0.22 -14.67
C THR A 133 0.26 -0.22 -16.12
N THR A 134 -0.20 -1.43 -16.39
CA THR A 134 -0.23 -2.02 -17.74
C THR A 134 -1.57 -2.67 -18.02
N VAL A 135 -1.91 -2.80 -19.29
CA VAL A 135 -3.11 -3.52 -19.71
C VAL A 135 -3.02 -5.00 -19.27
N GLY A 136 -4.11 -5.48 -18.69
CA GLY A 136 -4.21 -6.86 -18.22
C GLY A 136 -3.87 -7.05 -16.74
N GLN A 137 -3.23 -6.07 -16.08
CA GLN A 137 -2.82 -6.10 -14.68
C GLN A 137 -3.65 -5.12 -13.83
N PRO A 138 -3.65 -5.25 -12.49
CA PRO A 138 -4.13 -4.21 -11.59
C PRO A 138 -3.37 -2.89 -11.77
N ILE A 139 -4.00 -1.78 -11.38
CA ILE A 139 -3.34 -0.47 -11.36
C ILE A 139 -2.23 -0.44 -10.31
N GLY A 140 -1.09 0.17 -10.62
CA GLY A 140 -0.04 0.45 -9.63
C GLY A 140 0.69 -0.78 -9.06
N MET A 141 0.82 -1.86 -9.84
CA MET A 141 1.62 -3.03 -9.44
C MET A 141 3.07 -2.66 -9.15
N PHE A 142 3.66 -3.19 -8.07
CA PHE A 142 5.08 -2.97 -7.79
C PHE A 142 5.95 -3.60 -8.86
N TYR A 143 6.88 -2.80 -9.38
CA TYR A 143 7.69 -3.17 -10.52
C TYR A 143 9.17 -2.87 -10.27
N GLY A 144 10.01 -3.89 -10.34
CA GLY A 144 11.42 -3.77 -10.00
C GLY A 144 12.18 -5.06 -10.22
N TYR A 145 13.34 -5.15 -9.59
CA TYR A 145 14.24 -6.28 -9.70
C TYR A 145 13.96 -7.35 -8.64
N VAL A 146 14.13 -8.61 -8.98
CA VAL A 146 14.12 -9.70 -8.01
C VAL A 146 15.53 -9.92 -7.50
N VAL A 147 15.72 -9.83 -6.18
CA VAL A 147 17.01 -10.11 -5.53
C VAL A 147 17.13 -11.60 -5.27
N ASP A 148 18.22 -12.21 -5.73
CA ASP A 148 18.53 -13.64 -5.57
C ASP A 148 19.56 -13.90 -4.46
N GLY A 149 20.31 -12.88 -4.05
CA GLY A 149 21.30 -12.99 -2.98
C GLY A 149 22.25 -11.79 -2.92
N ILE A 150 23.41 -12.02 -2.33
CA ILE A 150 24.52 -11.06 -2.24
C ILE A 150 25.78 -11.75 -2.73
N TYR A 151 26.58 -11.09 -3.57
CA TYR A 151 27.85 -11.59 -4.04
C TYR A 151 28.82 -11.80 -2.86
N GLN A 152 29.22 -13.05 -2.63
CA GLN A 152 30.09 -13.44 -1.51
C GLN A 152 31.59 -13.28 -1.84
N ASN A 153 31.96 -13.35 -3.11
CA ASN A 153 33.32 -13.30 -3.60
C ASN A 153 33.41 -12.87 -5.07
N GLU A 154 34.62 -12.57 -5.55
CA GLU A 154 34.86 -12.13 -6.93
C GLU A 154 34.50 -13.22 -7.97
N GLU A 155 34.68 -14.49 -7.62
CA GLU A 155 34.34 -15.60 -8.51
C GLU A 155 32.86 -15.66 -8.84
N GLN A 156 31.99 -15.41 -7.86
CA GLN A 156 30.55 -15.31 -8.10
C GLN A 156 30.18 -14.14 -9.02
N VAL A 157 30.86 -13.01 -8.93
CA VAL A 157 30.66 -11.87 -9.84
C VAL A 157 31.11 -12.23 -11.26
N ILE A 158 32.26 -12.88 -11.40
CA ILE A 158 32.86 -13.23 -12.71
C ILE A 158 32.01 -14.30 -13.44
N ASN A 159 31.47 -15.27 -12.69
CA ASN A 159 30.71 -16.39 -13.25
C ASN A 159 29.19 -16.16 -13.26
N GLY A 160 28.73 -15.08 -12.63
CA GLY A 160 27.32 -14.69 -12.61
C GLY A 160 26.94 -13.82 -13.81
N PRO A 161 25.66 -13.36 -13.84
CA PRO A 161 25.24 -12.37 -14.83
C PRO A 161 26.04 -11.08 -14.71
N THR A 162 26.37 -10.46 -15.84
CA THR A 162 27.05 -9.15 -15.87
C THR A 162 26.24 -8.13 -15.08
N PRO A 163 26.80 -7.51 -14.01
CA PRO A 163 26.06 -6.58 -13.19
C PRO A 163 25.60 -5.33 -13.96
N PHE A 164 24.54 -4.70 -13.46
CA PHE A 164 23.92 -3.53 -14.09
C PHE A 164 24.93 -2.40 -14.36
N GLY A 165 24.98 -1.92 -15.61
CA GLY A 165 25.86 -0.82 -16.01
C GLY A 165 27.32 -1.20 -16.23
N VAL A 166 27.69 -2.47 -16.10
CA VAL A 166 29.02 -2.97 -16.43
C VAL A 166 29.10 -3.33 -17.91
N ALA A 167 30.13 -2.85 -18.60
CA ALA A 167 30.35 -3.16 -20.01
C ALA A 167 30.75 -4.63 -20.21
N ASP A 168 30.41 -5.20 -21.37
CA ASP A 168 30.80 -6.54 -21.74
C ASP A 168 32.35 -6.68 -21.69
N GLY A 169 32.82 -7.73 -21.02
CA GLY A 169 34.24 -7.99 -20.83
C GLY A 169 34.93 -7.26 -19.69
N ALA A 170 34.30 -6.23 -19.08
CA ALA A 170 34.88 -5.48 -17.95
C ALA A 170 34.54 -6.10 -16.58
N VAL A 171 33.78 -7.19 -16.51
CA VAL A 171 33.34 -7.80 -15.25
C VAL A 171 34.49 -8.16 -14.32
N ARG A 172 35.60 -8.69 -14.87
CA ARG A 172 36.79 -9.05 -14.08
C ARG A 172 37.44 -7.85 -13.42
N ASP A 173 37.48 -6.72 -14.11
CA ASP A 173 38.12 -5.49 -13.62
C ASP A 173 37.39 -4.83 -12.48
N VAL A 174 36.06 -5.04 -12.43
CA VAL A 174 35.18 -4.47 -11.41
C VAL A 174 34.67 -5.50 -10.39
N ALA A 175 35.03 -6.77 -10.52
CA ALA A 175 34.48 -7.86 -9.69
C ALA A 175 34.60 -7.56 -8.20
N LYS A 176 35.75 -7.06 -7.75
CA LYS A 176 36.00 -6.70 -6.35
C LYS A 176 35.01 -5.65 -5.82
N THR A 177 34.61 -4.69 -6.64
CA THR A 177 33.67 -3.61 -6.24
C THR A 177 32.24 -4.07 -6.15
N TRP A 178 31.93 -5.23 -6.74
CA TRP A 178 30.59 -5.83 -6.71
C TRP A 178 30.40 -6.84 -5.57
N VAL A 179 31.47 -7.33 -4.96
CA VAL A 179 31.39 -8.20 -3.77
C VAL A 179 30.64 -7.46 -2.66
N GLY A 180 29.65 -8.11 -2.07
CA GLY A 180 28.77 -7.53 -1.07
C GLY A 180 27.56 -6.76 -1.62
N ASN A 181 27.41 -6.61 -2.93
CA ASN A 181 26.20 -6.03 -3.54
C ASN A 181 25.12 -7.10 -3.83
N TYR A 182 23.90 -6.67 -4.10
CA TYR A 182 22.84 -7.58 -4.48
C TYR A 182 23.11 -8.28 -5.81
N ILE A 183 22.79 -9.57 -5.84
CA ILE A 183 22.66 -10.36 -7.06
C ILE A 183 21.20 -10.21 -7.52
N TYR A 184 21.00 -9.65 -8.69
CA TYR A 184 19.68 -9.61 -9.32
C TYR A 184 19.48 -10.84 -10.20
N LYS A 185 18.25 -11.37 -10.18
CA LYS A 185 17.88 -12.56 -10.94
C LYS A 185 17.87 -12.23 -12.43
N ASP A 186 18.62 -13.00 -13.20
CA ASP A 186 18.55 -13.01 -14.66
C ASP A 186 17.29 -13.75 -15.10
N LEU A 187 16.29 -13.02 -15.60
CA LEU A 187 14.96 -13.55 -15.90
C LEU A 187 14.85 -14.21 -17.29
N ASN A 188 15.72 -13.84 -18.21
CA ASN A 188 15.71 -14.36 -19.58
C ASN A 188 16.95 -15.25 -19.89
N ASN A 189 17.89 -15.38 -18.92
CA ASN A 189 19.11 -16.16 -19.01
C ASN A 189 20.05 -15.72 -20.14
N ASP A 190 20.16 -14.42 -20.40
CA ASP A 190 21.10 -13.88 -21.38
C ASP A 190 22.47 -13.50 -20.78
N GLY A 191 22.61 -13.68 -19.47
CA GLY A 191 23.86 -13.42 -18.73
C GLY A 191 24.13 -11.95 -18.42
N LYS A 192 23.13 -11.06 -18.50
CA LYS A 192 23.29 -9.62 -18.19
C LYS A 192 22.16 -9.14 -17.31
N ILE A 193 22.36 -8.07 -16.57
CA ILE A 193 21.31 -7.38 -15.80
C ILE A 193 21.19 -5.96 -16.33
N ASP A 194 20.03 -5.62 -16.88
CA ASP A 194 19.69 -4.29 -17.38
C ASP A 194 18.28 -3.84 -17.00
N VAL A 195 17.79 -2.75 -17.58
CA VAL A 195 16.45 -2.22 -17.31
C VAL A 195 15.30 -3.17 -17.71
N ASN A 196 15.54 -4.13 -18.59
CA ASN A 196 14.54 -5.07 -19.08
C ASN A 196 14.31 -6.24 -18.10
N TYR A 197 15.12 -6.35 -17.03
CA TYR A 197 15.00 -7.37 -15.98
C TYR A 197 14.05 -6.98 -14.86
N ARG A 198 13.44 -5.81 -14.96
CA ARG A 198 12.36 -5.44 -14.05
C ARG A 198 11.12 -6.26 -14.35
N THR A 199 10.46 -6.71 -13.30
CA THR A 199 9.24 -7.51 -13.38
C THR A 199 8.25 -7.08 -12.30
N TYR A 200 7.04 -7.63 -12.33
CA TYR A 200 6.07 -7.48 -11.24
C TYR A 200 6.60 -8.20 -10.01
N ILE A 201 7.01 -7.43 -9.00
CA ILE A 201 7.57 -8.01 -7.78
C ILE A 201 6.50 -8.34 -6.75
N CYS A 202 5.40 -7.55 -6.69
CA CYS A 202 4.29 -7.78 -5.75
C CYS A 202 3.05 -6.96 -6.11
N ASN A 203 1.94 -7.24 -5.39
CA ASN A 203 0.63 -6.62 -5.59
C ASN A 203 0.25 -5.77 -4.36
N PRO A 204 0.04 -4.45 -4.48
CA PRO A 204 -0.41 -3.61 -3.38
C PRO A 204 -1.88 -3.79 -3.00
N HIS A 205 -2.69 -4.40 -3.88
CA HIS A 205 -4.12 -4.56 -3.64
C HIS A 205 -4.40 -5.78 -2.78
N PRO A 206 -5.23 -5.64 -1.73
CA PRO A 206 -5.63 -6.78 -0.92
C PRO A 206 -6.54 -7.75 -1.71
N ASP A 207 -6.42 -9.03 -1.42
CA ASP A 207 -7.34 -10.05 -1.91
C ASP A 207 -8.66 -10.02 -1.13
N LEU A 208 -8.62 -9.70 0.16
CA LEU A 208 -9.78 -9.68 1.03
C LEU A 208 -9.65 -8.56 2.06
N THR A 209 -10.71 -7.76 2.20
CA THR A 209 -10.86 -6.76 3.26
C THR A 209 -12.18 -6.94 3.98
N GLY A 210 -12.26 -6.47 5.21
CA GLY A 210 -13.54 -6.50 5.89
C GLY A 210 -13.46 -6.09 7.36
N GLY A 211 -14.57 -6.31 8.06
CA GLY A 211 -14.69 -5.92 9.45
C GLY A 211 -15.45 -6.93 10.29
N ILE A 212 -15.14 -6.94 11.57
CA ILE A 212 -15.82 -7.75 12.58
C ILE A 212 -16.36 -6.82 13.65
N ASN A 213 -17.69 -6.81 13.82
CA ASN A 213 -18.35 -6.12 14.92
C ASN A 213 -18.82 -7.14 15.95
N ILE A 214 -18.53 -6.90 17.22
CA ILE A 214 -19.07 -7.68 18.33
C ILE A 214 -19.66 -6.74 19.34
N GLY A 215 -20.92 -6.95 19.68
CA GLY A 215 -21.63 -6.24 20.74
C GLY A 215 -22.13 -7.22 21.79
N LEU A 216 -21.92 -6.88 23.06
CA LEU A 216 -22.41 -7.64 24.21
C LEU A 216 -23.19 -6.70 25.12
N THR A 217 -24.29 -7.18 25.65
CA THR A 217 -25.07 -6.46 26.67
C THR A 217 -25.36 -7.38 27.84
N TRP A 218 -25.08 -6.92 29.05
CA TRP A 218 -25.36 -7.67 30.27
C TRP A 218 -25.86 -6.73 31.35
N LYS A 219 -27.13 -6.86 31.74
CA LYS A 219 -27.79 -5.93 32.67
C LYS A 219 -27.64 -4.48 32.19
N ASN A 220 -26.85 -3.70 32.92
CA ASN A 220 -26.60 -2.28 32.64
C ASN A 220 -25.28 -2.03 31.88
N PHE A 221 -24.50 -3.07 31.65
CA PHE A 221 -23.25 -2.99 30.90
C PHE A 221 -23.45 -3.25 29.40
N ASP A 222 -22.72 -2.52 28.58
CA ASP A 222 -22.57 -2.79 27.16
C ASP A 222 -21.09 -2.77 26.79
N LEU A 223 -20.68 -3.75 25.97
CA LEU A 223 -19.37 -3.82 25.37
C LEU A 223 -19.55 -3.85 23.86
N GLY A 224 -18.80 -3.02 23.15
CA GLY A 224 -18.76 -3.00 21.70
C GLY A 224 -17.32 -2.99 21.19
N THR A 225 -17.04 -3.76 20.15
CA THR A 225 -15.75 -3.70 19.46
C THR A 225 -15.93 -3.76 17.97
N TYR A 226 -15.05 -3.04 17.27
CA TYR A 226 -14.91 -3.11 15.82
C TYR A 226 -13.45 -3.43 15.48
N MET A 227 -13.28 -4.46 14.67
CA MET A 227 -12.00 -4.86 14.10
C MET A 227 -12.06 -4.75 12.58
N TYR A 228 -10.98 -4.30 11.97
CA TYR A 228 -10.79 -4.25 10.53
C TYR A 228 -9.64 -5.16 10.12
N TYR A 229 -9.78 -5.85 8.99
CA TYR A 229 -8.71 -6.66 8.42
C TYR A 229 -8.51 -6.40 6.94
N SER A 230 -7.24 -6.51 6.52
CA SER A 230 -6.80 -6.49 5.12
C SER A 230 -5.84 -7.66 4.92
N ILE A 231 -6.07 -8.48 3.91
CA ILE A 231 -5.33 -9.72 3.67
C ILE A 231 -4.90 -9.77 2.21
N GLY A 232 -3.64 -10.15 1.97
CA GLY A 232 -3.11 -10.44 0.63
C GLY A 232 -2.38 -9.27 -0.03
N ASN A 233 -2.44 -8.06 0.52
CA ASN A 233 -1.68 -6.92 0.01
C ASN A 233 -0.21 -6.98 0.41
N ASP A 234 0.64 -6.40 -0.45
CA ASP A 234 2.06 -6.18 -0.17
C ASP A 234 2.33 -4.68 0.01
N ILE A 235 3.39 -4.35 0.75
CA ILE A 235 3.83 -2.98 1.00
C ILE A 235 5.27 -2.82 0.52
N LEU A 236 5.54 -1.76 -0.25
CA LEU A 236 6.87 -1.35 -0.64
C LEU A 236 7.40 -0.32 0.37
N LYS A 237 8.42 -0.67 1.14
CA LYS A 237 9.08 0.18 2.14
C LYS A 237 10.04 1.17 1.50
N ALA A 238 9.49 2.18 0.80
CA ALA A 238 10.30 3.16 0.08
C ALA A 238 11.22 4.00 1.00
N TYR A 239 10.85 4.19 2.27
CA TYR A 239 11.70 4.89 3.24
C TYR A 239 13.00 4.14 3.55
N GLU A 240 13.06 2.82 3.37
CA GLU A 240 14.30 2.05 3.59
C GLU A 240 15.41 2.48 2.65
N ALA A 241 15.09 2.90 1.43
CA ALA A 241 16.09 3.44 0.52
C ALA A 241 16.85 4.64 1.12
N HIS A 242 16.25 5.40 2.03
CA HIS A 242 16.90 6.51 2.71
C HIS A 242 17.62 6.10 4.00
N THR A 243 17.01 5.21 4.79
CA THR A 243 17.55 4.81 6.09
C THR A 243 18.57 3.68 5.98
N MET A 244 18.57 2.94 4.87
CA MET A 244 19.51 1.85 4.62
C MET A 244 20.68 2.26 3.74
N TRP A 245 20.55 3.28 2.88
CA TRP A 245 21.53 3.63 1.86
C TRP A 245 22.17 5.02 2.02
N GLY A 246 21.92 5.71 3.13
CA GLY A 246 22.62 6.91 3.52
C GLY A 246 22.84 7.93 2.40
N MET A 247 21.78 8.51 1.90
CA MET A 247 21.95 9.74 1.15
C MET A 247 22.54 10.81 2.08
N ILE A 248 23.42 11.65 1.57
CA ILE A 248 24.07 12.73 2.35
C ILE A 248 23.00 13.49 3.17
N GLY A 249 23.13 13.46 4.49
CA GLY A 249 22.23 14.14 5.43
C GLY A 249 21.15 13.27 6.10
N PHE A 250 21.10 11.95 5.84
CA PHE A 250 20.19 11.03 6.52
C PHE A 250 20.94 10.13 7.50
N ALA A 251 20.27 9.81 8.64
CA ALA A 251 20.80 8.86 9.61
C ALA A 251 20.58 7.42 9.13
N TYR A 252 21.56 6.56 9.35
CA TYR A 252 21.40 5.12 9.12
C TYR A 252 20.57 4.47 10.22
N SER A 253 19.80 3.44 9.85
CA SER A 253 19.11 2.62 10.84
C SER A 253 20.08 1.63 11.50
N TYR A 254 19.77 1.21 12.74
CA TYR A 254 20.50 0.13 13.40
C TYR A 254 20.41 -1.19 12.65
N ASP A 255 19.30 -1.46 11.96
CA ASP A 255 19.13 -2.64 11.12
C ASP A 255 20.17 -2.67 10.00
N ARG A 256 20.51 -1.52 9.43
CA ARG A 256 21.56 -1.43 8.42
C ARG A 256 22.89 -1.93 8.94
N LEU A 257 23.27 -1.55 10.16
CA LEU A 257 24.51 -1.99 10.78
C LEU A 257 24.50 -3.48 11.12
N ASN A 258 23.41 -3.96 11.69
CA ASN A 258 23.29 -5.33 12.19
C ASN A 258 23.09 -6.36 11.07
N ARG A 259 22.47 -5.96 9.96
CA ARG A 259 22.12 -6.85 8.84
C ARG A 259 23.03 -6.72 7.64
N ALA A 260 23.92 -5.71 7.59
CA ALA A 260 24.86 -5.56 6.49
C ALA A 260 25.75 -6.79 6.37
N TRP A 261 25.87 -7.30 5.16
CA TRP A 261 26.82 -8.37 4.87
C TRP A 261 28.25 -7.87 5.06
N HIS A 262 29.11 -8.69 5.66
CA HIS A 262 30.53 -8.46 5.77
C HIS A 262 31.27 -9.82 5.75
N PRO A 263 32.36 -9.97 4.99
CA PRO A 263 32.99 -11.27 4.74
C PRO A 263 33.44 -12.00 6.02
N THR A 264 33.80 -11.27 7.08
CA THR A 264 34.30 -11.83 8.33
C THR A 264 33.41 -11.55 9.54
N GLN A 265 32.75 -10.36 9.60
CA GLN A 265 31.95 -9.94 10.76
C GLN A 265 30.50 -10.43 10.70
N ASN A 266 29.91 -10.44 9.50
CA ASN A 266 28.53 -10.86 9.26
C ASN A 266 28.36 -11.52 7.89
N PRO A 267 28.90 -12.73 7.66
CA PRO A 267 28.85 -13.41 6.37
C PRO A 267 27.45 -13.88 5.98
N THR A 268 26.49 -13.88 6.93
CA THR A 268 25.08 -14.22 6.71
C THR A 268 24.17 -13.01 6.60
N GLY A 269 24.76 -11.79 6.58
CA GLY A 269 23.99 -10.56 6.41
C GLY A 269 23.17 -10.57 5.13
N ASP A 270 21.95 -10.04 5.19
CA ASP A 270 20.98 -10.04 4.09
C ASP A 270 20.81 -8.66 3.43
N LEU A 271 21.54 -7.66 3.91
CA LEU A 271 21.69 -6.34 3.28
C LEU A 271 23.09 -6.22 2.69
N PRO A 272 23.27 -5.48 1.60
CA PRO A 272 24.59 -5.30 0.96
C PRO A 272 25.65 -4.74 1.90
N LEU A 273 26.91 -4.92 1.55
CA LEU A 273 28.06 -4.39 2.26
C LEU A 273 27.90 -2.88 2.48
N PHE A 274 28.26 -2.40 3.66
CA PHE A 274 28.26 -0.99 4.00
C PHE A 274 29.58 -0.32 3.58
N VAL A 275 29.55 0.57 2.60
CA VAL A 275 30.75 1.25 2.04
C VAL A 275 30.70 2.79 2.13
N GLY A 276 29.71 3.39 2.77
CA GLY A 276 29.65 4.84 3.11
C GLY A 276 29.29 5.80 1.97
N THR A 277 29.26 5.36 0.73
CA THR A 277 28.92 6.18 -0.47
C THR A 277 27.98 5.41 -1.38
N GLU A 278 26.99 4.77 -0.79
CA GLU A 278 26.13 3.88 -1.52
C GLU A 278 25.03 4.61 -2.27
N GLY A 279 24.85 4.15 -3.38
CA GLY A 279 23.85 4.48 -4.35
C GLY A 279 23.82 3.34 -5.37
N GLY A 280 23.68 3.68 -6.59
CA GLY A 280 23.72 2.73 -7.69
C GLY A 280 22.55 1.74 -7.64
N THR A 281 22.81 0.50 -7.99
CA THR A 281 21.79 -0.51 -8.21
C THR A 281 21.12 -1.02 -6.95
N ASN A 282 21.78 -0.95 -5.78
CA ASN A 282 21.22 -1.45 -4.52
C ASN A 282 20.00 -0.65 -4.04
N VAL A 283 19.90 0.64 -4.42
CA VAL A 283 18.76 1.52 -4.08
C VAL A 283 17.61 1.44 -5.09
N MET A 284 17.77 0.70 -6.18
CA MET A 284 16.68 0.49 -7.13
C MET A 284 15.54 -0.29 -6.50
N THR A 285 14.32 -0.05 -6.96
CA THR A 285 13.14 -0.82 -6.54
C THR A 285 13.38 -2.31 -6.74
N ASN A 286 13.34 -3.07 -5.65
CA ASN A 286 13.60 -4.50 -5.67
C ASN A 286 12.76 -5.27 -4.63
N SER A 287 12.78 -6.58 -4.74
CA SER A 287 11.98 -7.47 -3.90
C SER A 287 12.34 -7.44 -2.40
N LYS A 288 13.51 -6.96 -2.02
CA LYS A 288 13.93 -6.84 -0.59
C LYS A 288 13.21 -5.71 0.14
N TYR A 289 12.73 -4.70 -0.59
CA TYR A 289 11.93 -3.62 0.00
C TYR A 289 10.44 -3.96 0.12
N VAL A 290 10.01 -5.14 -0.33
CA VAL A 290 8.62 -5.52 -0.28
C VAL A 290 8.36 -6.48 0.86
N GLU A 291 7.35 -6.17 1.66
CA GLU A 291 6.88 -7.00 2.78
C GLU A 291 5.38 -7.28 2.66
N LYS A 292 4.93 -8.32 3.37
CA LYS A 292 3.51 -8.62 3.49
C LYS A 292 2.81 -7.56 4.32
N GLY A 293 1.77 -6.94 3.74
CA GLY A 293 0.99 -5.88 4.34
C GLY A 293 -0.29 -6.33 5.04
N SER A 294 -0.53 -7.63 5.15
CA SER A 294 -1.74 -8.15 5.80
C SER A 294 -1.80 -7.78 7.28
N TYR A 295 -2.99 -7.40 7.76
CA TYR A 295 -3.18 -7.07 9.17
C TYR A 295 -4.61 -7.25 9.66
N LEU A 296 -4.74 -7.38 10.99
CA LEU A 296 -5.98 -7.27 11.74
C LEU A 296 -5.81 -6.18 12.80
N ARG A 297 -6.67 -5.17 12.80
CA ARG A 297 -6.65 -4.07 13.76
C ARG A 297 -7.94 -4.00 14.56
N MET A 298 -7.83 -3.98 15.87
CA MET A 298 -8.94 -3.59 16.73
C MET A 298 -9.00 -2.06 16.76
N GLN A 299 -9.89 -1.50 15.95
CA GLN A 299 -10.02 -0.03 15.80
C GLN A 299 -10.72 0.60 16.98
N THR A 300 -11.74 -0.08 17.55
CA THR A 300 -12.45 0.43 18.71
C THR A 300 -12.79 -0.68 19.69
N LEU A 301 -12.72 -0.34 20.98
CA LEU A 301 -13.25 -1.13 22.08
C LEU A 301 -13.94 -0.18 23.05
N THR A 302 -15.24 -0.30 23.23
CA THR A 302 -16.06 0.57 24.07
C THR A 302 -16.71 -0.23 25.17
N LEU A 303 -16.55 0.19 26.42
CA LEU A 303 -17.27 -0.33 27.58
C LEU A 303 -18.19 0.77 28.09
N GLY A 304 -19.46 0.52 28.13
CA GLY A 304 -20.49 1.44 28.64
C GLY A 304 -21.21 0.88 29.86
N TYR A 305 -21.68 1.80 30.69
CA TYR A 305 -22.57 1.50 31.81
C TYR A 305 -23.74 2.48 31.84
N THR A 306 -24.94 1.96 31.75
CA THR A 306 -26.19 2.76 31.85
C THR A 306 -26.64 2.79 33.30
N LEU A 307 -26.82 3.97 33.89
CA LEU A 307 -27.26 4.10 35.26
C LEU A 307 -28.69 3.55 35.43
N PRO A 308 -28.96 2.83 36.55
CA PRO A 308 -30.31 2.35 36.84
C PRO A 308 -31.32 3.49 36.94
N LYS A 309 -32.57 3.28 36.52
CA LYS A 309 -33.67 4.26 36.56
C LYS A 309 -33.89 4.89 37.94
N LYS A 310 -33.57 4.16 39.01
CA LYS A 310 -33.66 4.69 40.39
C LYS A 310 -32.82 5.98 40.59
N PHE A 311 -31.70 6.13 39.88
CA PHE A 311 -30.85 7.33 39.97
C PHE A 311 -31.27 8.38 38.97
N THR A 312 -31.60 8.01 37.71
CA THR A 312 -31.96 8.97 36.66
C THR A 312 -33.29 9.64 36.92
N ASN A 313 -34.27 8.95 37.49
CA ASN A 313 -35.57 9.50 37.83
C ASN A 313 -35.51 10.61 38.92
N LYS A 314 -34.48 10.56 39.79
CA LYS A 314 -34.28 11.64 40.79
C LYS A 314 -33.78 12.93 40.13
N LEU A 315 -33.21 12.85 38.95
CA LEU A 315 -32.65 13.96 38.19
C LEU A 315 -33.59 14.40 37.04
N THR A 316 -34.79 13.81 36.94
CA THR A 316 -35.75 14.03 35.83
C THR A 316 -35.15 13.73 34.45
N LEU A 317 -34.23 12.77 34.39
CA LEU A 317 -33.53 12.36 33.19
C LEU A 317 -34.02 10.95 32.76
N SER A 318 -34.19 10.75 31.46
CA SER A 318 -34.63 9.47 30.88
C SER A 318 -33.54 8.41 30.97
N LYS A 319 -32.27 8.79 30.69
CA LYS A 319 -31.15 7.88 30.69
C LYS A 319 -29.83 8.63 30.90
N ILE A 320 -28.93 8.03 31.64
CA ILE A 320 -27.52 8.44 31.73
C ILE A 320 -26.67 7.21 31.41
N ARG A 321 -25.77 7.32 30.43
CA ARG A 321 -24.79 6.29 30.10
C ARG A 321 -23.40 6.90 30.18
N VAL A 322 -22.52 6.32 31.00
CA VAL A 322 -21.09 6.61 31.05
C VAL A 322 -20.34 5.56 30.24
N TYR A 323 -19.29 5.97 29.53
CA TYR A 323 -18.51 5.02 28.73
C TYR A 323 -17.05 5.40 28.67
N ALA A 324 -16.22 4.37 28.47
CA ALA A 324 -14.82 4.49 28.09
C ALA A 324 -14.63 3.80 26.74
N GLN A 325 -13.88 4.43 25.85
CA GLN A 325 -13.54 3.90 24.55
C GLN A 325 -12.04 3.94 24.32
N LEU A 326 -11.50 2.83 23.86
CA LEU A 326 -10.14 2.71 23.37
C LEU A 326 -10.14 2.72 21.86
N GLY A 327 -9.32 3.56 21.26
CA GLY A 327 -9.09 3.60 19.82
C GLY A 327 -7.74 2.98 19.45
N ASN A 328 -7.68 2.24 18.35
CA ASN A 328 -6.46 1.57 17.85
C ASN A 328 -5.76 0.72 18.91
N VAL A 329 -6.52 -0.21 19.51
CA VAL A 329 -6.13 -1.00 20.68
C VAL A 329 -4.90 -1.84 20.40
N PHE A 330 -4.92 -2.60 19.30
CA PHE A 330 -3.79 -3.36 18.79
C PHE A 330 -3.88 -3.55 17.27
N THR A 331 -2.74 -3.85 16.67
CA THR A 331 -2.64 -4.29 15.27
C THR A 331 -1.79 -5.56 15.23
N LEU A 332 -2.33 -6.63 14.67
CA LEU A 332 -1.62 -7.87 14.39
C LEU A 332 -1.18 -7.84 12.93
N THR A 333 0.11 -7.85 12.69
CA THR A 333 0.70 -7.82 11.35
C THR A 333 2.11 -8.41 11.38
N SER A 334 2.57 -8.91 10.24
CA SER A 334 3.98 -9.26 10.02
C SER A 334 4.78 -8.11 9.42
N TYR A 335 4.14 -7.01 9.04
CA TYR A 335 4.81 -5.83 8.51
C TYR A 335 5.72 -5.20 9.56
N SER A 336 6.98 -4.97 9.20
CA SER A 336 8.00 -4.46 10.12
C SER A 336 8.03 -2.92 10.23
N GLY A 337 7.30 -2.20 9.36
CA GLY A 337 7.18 -0.73 9.41
C GLY A 337 6.25 -0.25 10.52
N LEU A 338 6.06 1.07 10.58
CA LEU A 338 5.30 1.72 11.67
C LEU A 338 3.80 1.40 11.63
N ASP A 339 3.22 1.29 10.44
CA ASP A 339 1.79 1.01 10.26
C ASP A 339 1.56 0.29 8.92
N PRO A 340 0.84 -0.85 8.89
CA PRO A 340 0.51 -1.54 7.65
C PRO A 340 -0.60 -0.85 6.83
N GLU A 341 -1.32 0.13 7.40
CA GLU A 341 -2.33 0.91 6.70
C GLU A 341 -1.69 2.07 5.93
N VAL A 342 -0.98 1.71 4.86
CA VAL A 342 -0.24 2.65 4.02
C VAL A 342 -1.18 3.32 3.02
N THR A 343 -1.22 4.66 3.04
CA THR A 343 -2.04 5.44 2.13
C THR A 343 -1.34 5.75 0.81
N SER A 344 -2.11 5.95 -0.26
CA SER A 344 -1.60 6.30 -1.60
C SER A 344 -1.19 7.76 -1.76
N PHE A 345 -1.32 8.61 -0.72
CA PHE A 345 -1.14 10.08 -0.82
C PHE A 345 -1.94 10.73 -1.96
N GLY A 346 -3.16 10.23 -2.21
CA GLY A 346 -4.01 10.74 -3.28
C GLY A 346 -3.59 10.30 -4.69
N ASN A 347 -2.70 9.33 -4.82
CA ASN A 347 -2.30 8.77 -6.10
C ASN A 347 -2.45 7.24 -6.09
N ASP A 348 -3.51 6.72 -6.68
CA ASP A 348 -3.84 5.29 -6.70
C ASP A 348 -2.73 4.41 -7.32
N ARG A 349 -1.88 4.98 -8.16
CA ARG A 349 -0.71 4.30 -8.73
C ARG A 349 0.45 4.12 -7.74
N ARG A 350 0.34 4.69 -6.53
CA ARG A 350 1.31 4.56 -5.42
C ARG A 350 0.69 3.88 -4.20
N THR A 351 -0.43 3.20 -4.36
CA THR A 351 -1.03 2.40 -3.28
C THR A 351 0.01 1.44 -2.70
N GLY A 352 0.08 1.35 -1.38
CA GLY A 352 0.99 0.43 -0.69
C GLY A 352 2.47 0.86 -0.66
N VAL A 353 2.82 2.07 -1.12
CA VAL A 353 4.19 2.59 -1.01
C VAL A 353 4.34 3.36 0.31
N ASP A 354 5.16 2.83 1.23
CA ASP A 354 5.43 3.45 2.52
C ASP A 354 6.64 4.39 2.45
N TYR A 355 6.40 5.66 2.69
CA TYR A 355 7.43 6.73 2.75
C TYR A 355 7.86 7.07 4.19
N GLY A 356 7.54 6.23 5.17
CA GLY A 356 7.78 6.48 6.59
C GLY A 356 6.64 7.25 7.24
N ASN A 357 5.42 6.85 6.97
CA ASN A 357 4.23 7.43 7.56
C ASN A 357 4.16 7.14 9.05
N TYR A 358 3.71 8.13 9.84
CA TYR A 358 3.46 7.91 11.25
C TYR A 358 2.33 6.89 11.45
N GLY A 359 2.54 5.98 12.39
CA GLY A 359 1.51 5.03 12.81
C GLY A 359 0.31 5.73 13.46
N VAL A 360 -0.85 5.13 13.35
CA VAL A 360 -2.08 5.65 13.96
C VAL A 360 -1.98 5.61 15.49
N PRO A 361 -2.17 6.74 16.21
CA PRO A 361 -2.02 6.79 17.65
C PRO A 361 -3.14 6.01 18.36
N ARG A 362 -2.83 5.45 19.53
CA ARG A 362 -3.85 4.95 20.45
C ARG A 362 -4.62 6.11 21.05
N GLN A 363 -5.93 5.93 21.21
CA GLN A 363 -6.83 6.95 21.73
C GLN A 363 -7.56 6.44 22.96
N TYR A 364 -7.77 7.30 23.94
CA TYR A 364 -8.54 7.05 25.15
C TYR A 364 -9.62 8.13 25.26
N LEU A 365 -10.86 7.72 25.18
CA LEU A 365 -12.01 8.61 25.25
C LEU A 365 -12.91 8.21 26.44
N PHE A 366 -13.32 9.18 27.22
CA PHE A 366 -14.32 9.01 28.27
C PHE A 366 -15.49 9.96 27.98
N GLY A 367 -16.70 9.45 28.11
CA GLY A 367 -17.87 10.25 27.78
C GLY A 367 -19.09 9.90 28.61
N VAL A 368 -20.03 10.82 28.61
CA VAL A 368 -21.34 10.69 29.25
C VAL A 368 -22.41 11.07 28.23
N ASN A 369 -23.38 10.18 28.02
CA ASN A 369 -24.59 10.44 27.24
C ASN A 369 -25.75 10.66 28.20
N VAL A 370 -26.48 11.74 28.02
CA VAL A 370 -27.64 12.11 28.83
C VAL A 370 -28.83 12.29 27.91
N ASP A 371 -29.89 11.53 28.18
CA ASP A 371 -31.18 11.65 27.48
C ASP A 371 -32.20 12.28 28.47
N PHE A 372 -32.88 13.33 28.03
CA PHE A 372 -33.84 14.10 28.81
C PHE A 372 -35.26 13.57 28.69
#